data_9c761d1ddeaa164cce427fdd18c27fe0
#
_entry.id   9c761d1ddeaa164cce427fdd18c27fe0
#
_cell.length_a   1.000
_cell.length_b   1.000
_cell.length_c   1.000
_cell.angle_alpha   90.00
_cell.angle_beta   90.00
_cell.angle_gamma   90.00
#
_symmetry.space_group_name_H-M   'P 1'
#
loop_
_entity.id
_entity.type
_entity.pdbx_description
1 polymer ?
#
loop_
_entity_poly.entity_id
_entity_poly.type
_entity_poly.pdbx_seq_one_letter_code
_entity_poly.pdbx_strand_id
1 'polypeptide(L)'
;MRICAANFLFVLALTPGAIINVAMAQSGAHGDGHAQYHDIYKDWQRPDVGGPCCNAVSSDDPDGDCRPTTAYIGDDGRWRARIKSGPSGFVVVPPNKILNRAADGRCHICERLGAVFCFQPCDPKS
;
A
#
# COMPACT_ATOMS: atom_id res chain seq x y z
N MET A 1 -48.95 49.08 41.01
CA MET A 1 -47.64 48.92 40.40
C MET A 1 -47.33 47.41 40.37
N ARG A 2 -47.59 46.72 39.27
CA ARG A 2 -47.43 45.27 39.15
C ARG A 2 -46.30 45.03 38.17
N ILE A 3 -45.20 44.41 38.67
CA ILE A 3 -44.02 44.07 37.92
C ILE A 3 -44.22 42.64 37.38
N CYS A 4 -44.37 42.49 36.08
CA CYS A 4 -44.37 41.16 35.42
C CYS A 4 -42.91 40.73 35.23
N ALA A 5 -42.54 39.68 35.92
CA ALA A 5 -41.26 38.98 35.65
C ALA A 5 -41.44 38.03 34.46
N ALA A 6 -40.77 38.29 33.36
CA ALA A 6 -40.72 37.39 32.20
C ALA A 6 -39.61 36.38 32.42
N ASN A 7 -40.01 35.11 32.61
CA ASN A 7 -39.07 33.98 32.63
C ASN A 7 -38.61 33.66 31.20
N PHE A 8 -37.35 33.93 30.88
CA PHE A 8 -36.70 33.47 29.67
C PHE A 8 -36.16 32.05 29.89
N LEU A 9 -36.89 31.09 29.34
CA LEU A 9 -36.41 29.72 29.25
C LEU A 9 -35.36 29.63 28.11
N PHE A 10 -34.11 29.51 28.51
CA PHE A 10 -33.00 29.22 27.57
C PHE A 10 -33.03 27.73 27.22
N VAL A 11 -33.57 27.40 26.03
CA VAL A 11 -33.48 26.03 25.49
C VAL A 11 -32.09 25.85 24.91
N LEU A 12 -31.26 25.10 25.62
CA LEU A 12 -29.95 24.67 25.12
C LEU A 12 -30.18 23.58 24.09
N ALA A 13 -30.09 23.93 22.81
CA ALA A 13 -30.08 22.96 21.72
C ALA A 13 -28.74 22.20 21.74
N LEU A 14 -28.76 20.96 22.23
CA LEU A 14 -27.65 20.03 22.05
C LEU A 14 -27.62 19.63 20.57
N THR A 15 -26.69 20.17 19.81
CA THR A 15 -26.35 19.65 18.49
C THR A 15 -25.62 18.31 18.67
N PRO A 16 -26.09 17.20 18.06
CA PRO A 16 -25.35 15.96 18.07
C PRO A 16 -24.05 16.21 17.28
N GLY A 17 -22.93 16.17 17.98
CA GLY A 17 -21.62 16.23 17.36
C GLY A 17 -21.48 15.09 16.38
N ALA A 18 -21.36 15.43 15.09
CA ALA A 18 -20.98 14.45 14.07
C ALA A 18 -19.62 13.86 14.49
N ILE A 19 -19.63 12.61 14.91
CA ILE A 19 -18.41 11.84 15.10
C ILE A 19 -17.85 11.62 13.68
N ILE A 20 -16.92 12.48 13.28
CA ILE A 20 -16.09 12.23 12.09
C ILE A 20 -15.24 11.03 12.48
N ASN A 21 -15.67 9.84 12.06
CA ASN A 21 -14.79 8.69 11.99
C ASN A 21 -13.72 9.02 10.96
N VAL A 22 -12.62 9.61 11.42
CA VAL A 22 -11.38 9.61 10.66
C VAL A 22 -11.02 8.13 10.57
N ALA A 23 -11.34 7.50 9.44
CA ALA A 23 -10.75 6.24 9.09
C ALA A 23 -9.24 6.50 9.05
N MET A 24 -8.58 6.22 10.16
CA MET A 24 -7.14 6.07 10.18
C MET A 24 -6.89 5.01 9.12
N ALA A 25 -6.36 5.42 7.97
CA ALA A 25 -5.72 4.49 7.07
C ALA A 25 -4.69 3.77 7.96
N GLN A 26 -5.05 2.59 8.42
CA GLN A 26 -4.14 1.76 9.16
C GLN A 26 -2.97 1.53 8.21
N SER A 27 -1.89 2.26 8.43
CA SER A 27 -0.59 1.77 8.05
C SER A 27 -0.48 0.45 8.81
N GLY A 28 -0.93 -0.62 8.19
CA GLY A 28 -0.78 -1.94 8.76
C GLY A 28 0.70 -2.16 9.05
N ALA A 29 1.03 -3.14 9.87
CA ALA A 29 2.41 -3.47 10.25
C ALA A 29 3.38 -3.64 9.05
N HIS A 30 2.88 -3.52 7.84
CA HIS A 30 3.57 -3.70 6.58
C HIS A 30 3.68 -2.43 5.71
N GLY A 31 3.37 -1.22 6.21
CA GLY A 31 3.49 0.04 5.47
C GLY A 31 3.03 0.01 4.01
N ASP A 32 3.09 1.13 3.30
CA ASP A 32 2.93 1.29 1.82
C ASP A 32 1.87 0.42 1.12
N GLY A 33 0.80 0.03 1.84
CA GLY A 33 -0.30 -0.77 1.29
C GLY A 33 -0.08 -2.30 1.32
N HIS A 34 1.00 -2.82 1.91
CA HIS A 34 1.22 -4.27 2.03
C HIS A 34 0.06 -4.98 2.72
N ALA A 35 -0.39 -4.47 3.86
CA ALA A 35 -1.47 -5.10 4.63
C ALA A 35 -2.77 -5.25 3.84
N GLN A 36 -3.09 -4.29 2.97
CA GLN A 36 -4.27 -4.35 2.11
C GLN A 36 -4.19 -5.48 1.08
N TYR A 37 -2.98 -5.86 0.66
CA TYR A 37 -2.74 -6.85 -0.38
C TYR A 37 -2.10 -8.13 0.16
N HIS A 38 -1.95 -8.27 1.47
CA HIS A 38 -1.27 -9.42 2.08
C HIS A 38 -1.87 -10.75 1.62
N ASP A 39 -3.20 -10.83 1.51
CA ASP A 39 -3.88 -12.04 1.05
C ASP A 39 -3.51 -12.44 -0.40
N ILE A 40 -3.12 -11.47 -1.22
CA ILE A 40 -2.62 -11.71 -2.57
C ILE A 40 -1.16 -12.15 -2.53
N TYR A 41 -0.32 -11.46 -1.75
CA TYR A 41 1.12 -11.69 -1.71
C TYR A 41 1.52 -13.03 -1.08
N LYS A 42 0.76 -13.52 -0.11
CA LYS A 42 1.06 -14.78 0.60
C LYS A 42 1.15 -15.99 -0.32
N ASP A 43 0.43 -15.95 -1.46
CA ASP A 43 0.40 -17.04 -2.44
C ASP A 43 1.40 -16.86 -3.59
N TRP A 44 2.15 -15.76 -3.58
CA TRP A 44 3.12 -15.50 -4.63
C TRP A 44 4.40 -16.28 -4.41
N GLN A 45 4.80 -16.99 -5.46
CA GLN A 45 6.04 -17.79 -5.48
C GLN A 45 7.07 -17.15 -6.40
N ARG A 46 8.31 -17.16 -5.98
CA ARG A 46 9.46 -16.66 -6.75
C ARG A 46 9.64 -17.50 -8.02
N PRO A 47 9.56 -16.88 -9.20
CA PRO A 47 9.59 -17.64 -10.46
C PRO A 47 10.98 -18.21 -10.78
N ASP A 48 12.04 -17.69 -10.18
CA ASP A 48 13.43 -18.10 -10.44
C ASP A 48 13.90 -19.28 -9.61
N VAL A 49 13.57 -19.31 -8.32
CA VAL A 49 14.13 -20.30 -7.37
C VAL A 49 13.06 -21.03 -6.56
N GLY A 50 11.78 -20.64 -6.73
CA GLY A 50 10.72 -21.11 -5.86
C GLY A 50 10.74 -20.45 -4.47
N GLY A 51 9.82 -20.83 -3.61
CA GLY A 51 9.63 -20.20 -2.32
C GLY A 51 8.85 -18.87 -2.39
N PRO A 52 8.45 -18.31 -1.25
CA PRO A 52 7.56 -17.17 -1.20
C PRO A 52 8.22 -15.90 -1.73
N CYS A 53 7.45 -15.08 -2.45
CA CYS A 53 7.85 -13.72 -2.81
C CYS A 53 7.86 -12.81 -1.60
N CYS A 54 6.85 -12.94 -0.74
CA CYS A 54 6.71 -12.16 0.47
C CYS A 54 7.36 -12.91 1.63
N ASN A 55 8.42 -12.33 2.20
CA ASN A 55 8.93 -12.78 3.47
C ASN A 55 8.08 -12.20 4.60
N ALA A 56 7.92 -12.95 5.68
CA ALA A 56 7.25 -12.45 6.86
C ALA A 56 7.96 -11.17 7.37
N VAL A 57 7.19 -10.31 8.01
CA VAL A 57 7.73 -9.15 8.75
C VAL A 57 8.85 -9.60 9.67
N SER A 58 9.97 -8.93 9.60
CA SER A 58 11.11 -9.15 10.47
C SER A 58 11.46 -7.87 11.22
N SER A 59 12.31 -7.99 12.25
CA SER A 59 12.86 -6.83 12.96
C SER A 59 13.61 -5.87 12.03
N ASP A 60 14.17 -6.40 10.94
CA ASP A 60 14.97 -5.64 9.99
C ASP A 60 14.14 -5.02 8.87
N ASP A 61 12.92 -5.51 8.66
CA ASP A 61 11.96 -5.00 7.69
C ASP A 61 10.53 -5.09 8.25
N PRO A 62 10.16 -4.15 9.13
CA PRO A 62 8.85 -4.13 9.76
C PRO A 62 7.73 -3.82 8.77
N ASP A 63 8.05 -3.23 7.63
CA ASP A 63 7.08 -2.86 6.59
C ASP A 63 6.78 -4.01 5.62
N GLY A 64 7.55 -5.10 5.67
CA GLY A 64 7.48 -6.18 4.69
C GLY A 64 8.08 -5.79 3.34
N ASP A 65 8.28 -6.77 2.49
CA ASP A 65 8.99 -6.61 1.22
C ASP A 65 8.08 -6.50 -0.01
N CYS A 66 6.80 -6.84 0.09
CA CYS A 66 5.84 -6.74 -1.01
C CYS A 66 4.92 -5.53 -0.85
N ARG A 67 4.68 -4.78 -1.95
CA ARG A 67 3.79 -3.62 -1.97
C ARG A 67 3.39 -3.22 -3.39
N PRO A 68 2.33 -2.41 -3.56
CA PRO A 68 2.09 -1.69 -4.81
C PRO A 68 3.27 -0.77 -5.14
N THR A 69 3.56 -0.61 -6.43
CA THR A 69 4.65 0.25 -6.88
C THR A 69 4.32 0.97 -8.18
N THR A 70 5.08 1.99 -8.50
CA THR A 70 5.09 2.62 -9.83
C THR A 70 6.13 1.92 -10.69
N ALA A 71 5.76 1.58 -11.91
CA ALA A 71 6.68 0.97 -12.86
C ALA A 71 6.39 1.41 -14.30
N TYR A 72 7.38 1.27 -15.17
CA TYR A 72 7.27 1.56 -16.59
C TYR A 72 8.21 0.67 -17.41
N ILE A 73 7.93 0.56 -18.70
CA ILE A 73 8.82 -0.12 -19.64
C ILE A 73 9.78 0.93 -20.21
N GLY A 74 11.08 0.70 -20.07
CA GLY A 74 12.09 1.57 -20.65
C GLY A 74 12.27 1.35 -22.15
N ASP A 75 13.09 2.19 -22.79
CA ASP A 75 13.35 2.13 -24.23
C ASP A 75 13.99 0.80 -24.68
N ASP A 76 14.62 0.10 -23.75
CA ASP A 76 15.19 -1.24 -23.94
C ASP A 76 14.16 -2.37 -23.78
N GLY A 77 12.88 -2.05 -23.63
CA GLY A 77 11.80 -3.00 -23.44
C GLY A 77 11.76 -3.68 -22.07
N ARG A 78 12.57 -3.23 -21.11
CA ARG A 78 12.65 -3.83 -19.77
C ARG A 78 11.84 -3.04 -18.77
N TRP A 79 11.20 -3.74 -17.84
CA TRP A 79 10.52 -3.11 -16.72
C TRP A 79 11.49 -2.41 -15.78
N ARG A 80 11.11 -1.22 -15.35
CA ARG A 80 11.70 -0.46 -14.28
C ARG A 80 10.68 -0.22 -13.21
N ALA A 81 10.96 -0.64 -12.00
CA ALA A 81 10.05 -0.54 -10.87
C ALA A 81 10.67 0.30 -9.75
N ARG A 82 9.83 1.10 -9.10
CA ARG A 82 10.27 1.93 -7.98
C ARG A 82 10.51 1.07 -6.75
N ILE A 83 11.66 1.30 -6.11
CA ILE A 83 12.06 0.66 -4.85
C ILE A 83 12.11 1.67 -3.70
N LYS A 84 12.05 1.19 -2.46
CA LYS A 84 12.15 2.05 -1.27
C LYS A 84 13.54 2.65 -1.11
N SER A 85 14.57 1.88 -1.42
CA SER A 85 15.97 2.25 -1.20
C SER A 85 16.75 2.24 -2.50
N GLY A 86 17.55 3.28 -2.72
CA GLY A 86 18.43 3.41 -3.88
C GLY A 86 18.47 4.82 -4.45
N PRO A 87 19.59 5.22 -5.05
CA PRO A 87 19.82 6.61 -5.47
C PRO A 87 18.89 7.08 -6.59
N SER A 88 18.40 6.19 -7.45
CA SER A 88 17.46 6.55 -8.53
C SER A 88 16.00 6.29 -8.20
N GLY A 89 15.73 5.59 -7.11
CA GLY A 89 14.37 5.17 -6.75
C GLY A 89 13.77 4.12 -7.70
N PHE A 90 14.44 3.75 -8.80
CA PHE A 90 13.99 2.73 -9.76
C PHE A 90 15.11 1.73 -10.02
N VAL A 91 14.72 0.47 -10.19
CA VAL A 91 15.60 -0.61 -10.61
C VAL A 91 15.07 -1.28 -11.87
N VAL A 92 15.99 -1.83 -12.69
CA VAL A 92 15.62 -2.71 -13.79
C VAL A 92 15.18 -4.04 -13.21
N VAL A 93 13.98 -4.47 -13.53
CA VAL A 93 13.44 -5.76 -13.10
C VAL A 93 14.06 -6.87 -13.92
N PRO A 94 14.71 -7.86 -13.29
CA PRO A 94 15.18 -9.02 -14.01
C PRO A 94 14.03 -9.83 -14.62
N PRO A 95 14.10 -10.27 -15.87
CA PRO A 95 12.99 -10.99 -16.53
C PRO A 95 12.55 -12.25 -15.79
N ASN A 96 13.47 -12.96 -15.14
CA ASN A 96 13.19 -14.15 -14.33
C ASN A 96 12.52 -13.86 -12.98
N LYS A 97 12.26 -12.60 -12.66
CA LYS A 97 11.50 -12.17 -11.45
C LYS A 97 10.08 -11.73 -11.76
N ILE A 98 9.70 -11.72 -13.02
CA ILE A 98 8.38 -11.26 -13.47
C ILE A 98 7.36 -12.37 -13.25
N LEU A 99 6.32 -12.06 -12.49
CA LEU A 99 5.18 -12.94 -12.29
C LEU A 99 4.23 -12.86 -13.49
N ASN A 100 3.73 -14.01 -13.90
CA ASN A 100 2.71 -14.10 -14.94
C ASN A 100 1.34 -14.32 -14.29
N ARG A 101 0.86 -13.31 -13.58
CA ARG A 101 -0.43 -13.35 -12.89
C ARG A 101 -1.20 -12.06 -13.16
N ALA A 102 -2.52 -12.17 -13.24
CA ALA A 102 -3.39 -11.01 -13.15
C ALA A 102 -3.60 -10.69 -11.67
N ALA A 103 -3.27 -9.48 -11.27
CA ALA A 103 -3.63 -8.93 -9.99
C ALA A 103 -4.78 -7.91 -10.19
N ASP A 104 -4.72 -6.80 -9.50
CA ASP A 104 -5.72 -5.74 -9.51
C ASP A 104 -5.49 -4.67 -10.63
N GLY A 105 -4.65 -4.97 -11.60
CA GLY A 105 -4.24 -4.04 -12.67
C GLY A 105 -3.09 -3.12 -12.30
N ARG A 106 -2.67 -3.08 -11.03
CA ARG A 106 -1.55 -2.28 -10.56
C ARG A 106 -0.24 -3.05 -10.67
N CYS A 107 0.86 -2.30 -10.71
CA CYS A 107 2.18 -2.88 -10.53
C CYS A 107 2.45 -3.18 -9.05
N HIS A 108 3.04 -4.33 -8.78
CA HIS A 108 3.48 -4.71 -7.45
C HIS A 108 4.92 -5.22 -7.48
N ILE A 109 5.65 -4.97 -6.42
CA ILE A 109 7.03 -5.42 -6.26
C ILE A 109 7.23 -6.05 -4.88
N CYS A 110 7.99 -7.13 -4.86
CA CYS A 110 8.59 -7.67 -3.63
C CYS A 110 10.10 -7.47 -3.74
N GLU A 111 10.65 -6.61 -2.88
CA GLU A 111 12.08 -6.29 -2.89
C GLU A 111 12.59 -6.03 -1.48
N ARG A 112 13.85 -6.31 -1.27
CA ARG A 112 14.52 -5.99 -0.03
C ARG A 112 15.90 -5.45 -0.33
N LEU A 113 16.22 -4.27 0.21
CA LEU A 113 17.50 -3.58 0.01
C LEU A 113 17.90 -3.45 -1.48
N GLY A 114 16.92 -3.25 -2.36
CA GLY A 114 17.13 -3.13 -3.80
C GLY A 114 17.19 -4.45 -4.57
N ALA A 115 17.16 -5.58 -3.88
CA ALA A 115 17.08 -6.89 -4.52
C ALA A 115 15.62 -7.26 -4.83
N VAL A 116 15.27 -7.38 -6.09
CA VAL A 116 13.92 -7.78 -6.52
C VAL A 116 13.76 -9.29 -6.38
N PHE A 117 12.74 -9.71 -5.65
CA PHE A 117 12.34 -11.11 -5.52
C PHE A 117 11.26 -11.47 -6.52
N CYS A 118 10.24 -10.62 -6.64
CA CYS A 118 9.12 -10.80 -7.54
C CYS A 118 8.62 -9.45 -8.03
N PHE A 119 8.12 -9.42 -9.23
CA PHE A 119 7.47 -8.25 -9.81
C PHE A 119 6.21 -8.66 -10.58
N GLN A 120 5.09 -8.07 -10.22
CA GLN A 120 3.84 -8.19 -10.97
C GLN A 120 3.68 -6.96 -11.85
N PRO A 121 3.68 -7.11 -13.17
CA PRO A 121 3.42 -6.00 -14.08
C PRO A 121 2.03 -5.40 -13.91
N CYS A 122 1.92 -4.09 -14.13
CA CYS A 122 0.63 -3.43 -14.27
C CYS A 122 -0.05 -3.82 -15.58
N ASP A 123 -1.36 -3.62 -15.64
CA ASP A 123 -2.04 -3.54 -16.93
C ASP A 123 -1.52 -2.29 -17.68
N PRO A 124 -1.02 -2.42 -18.93
CA PRO A 124 -0.50 -1.28 -19.69
C PRO A 124 -1.56 -0.21 -20.01
N LYS A 125 -2.81 -0.45 -19.65
CA LYS A 125 -3.93 0.50 -19.80
C LYS A 125 -4.36 1.17 -18.52
N SER A 126 -3.71 0.88 -17.38
CA SER A 126 -4.02 1.48 -16.08
C SER A 126 -3.24 2.75 -15.82
#